data_8cb8042f984aaaa6eadcd291d0421ebc
#
_entry.id   8cb8042f984aaaa6eadcd291d0421ebc
#
_cell.length_a   1.000
_cell.length_b   1.000
_cell.length_c   1.000
_cell.angle_alpha   90.00
_cell.angle_beta   90.00
_cell.angle_gamma   90.00
#
_symmetry.space_group_name_H-M   'P 1'
#
loop_
_entity.id
_entity.type
_entity.pdbx_description
1 polymer ?
#
loop_
_entity_poly.entity_id
_entity_poly.type
_entity_poly.pdbx_seq_one_letter_code
_entity_poly.pdbx_strand_id
1 'polypeptide(L)'
;MKSSKIYRFLFVGLTAFCITMATTSCRFEEDDYFPESASLRVEHAIDSVQHILVNAPNGWVMQYFCGTGVAHFEGFNLFANFDKNGKVTMASNHRLLRNGNAGKYTEAVSLYSLLLEDGPVLAFNTWSDVLTPFVDPVNPWAAPNNLIKDGEGMQGDHNFVIISRNNDEVILRGERHDAEVRLVKCPTTWQEYIADTDKLKSYITNTSIASYYVTTDTDTLYFTGLRNGRFRYSENLTNPVKLDSLSCVFTPKGFRTERQDSIGTRVFHEFTLSADSTCLVNEDGTVKVMATWDNYIINHTAVWNMDPSLFSSEQQSLFDQLNAELKVYNANCSLASIGLGKSSGSAAVMGLVFTFYTNAAKTKTNSMGLALTLNKLAYGQIEVISTKDDAVDRNMTSINTRAGNIISLAHAFGATLNGVYDVTPNSYFVPTGALFNAVGSGNSFKLN
;
A
#
# COMPACT_ATOMS: atom_id res chain seq x y z
N MET A 1 37.41 -13.31 92.68
CA MET A 1 36.55 -14.34 92.10
C MET A 1 35.12 -13.87 91.73
N LYS A 2 34.84 -12.62 91.43
CA LYS A 2 33.48 -12.12 91.02
C LYS A 2 33.33 -11.82 89.52
N SER A 3 34.40 -11.76 88.73
CA SER A 3 34.38 -11.32 87.36
C SER A 3 33.92 -12.47 86.37
N SER A 4 34.22 -13.70 86.68
CA SER A 4 33.96 -14.84 85.74
C SER A 4 32.46 -15.21 85.63
N LYS A 5 31.62 -14.89 86.60
CA LYS A 5 30.18 -15.18 86.53
C LYS A 5 29.43 -14.22 85.65
N ILE A 6 29.86 -12.95 85.60
CA ILE A 6 29.24 -11.92 84.73
C ILE A 6 29.45 -12.20 83.26
N TYR A 7 30.64 -12.62 82.88
CA TYR A 7 30.96 -13.02 81.46
C TYR A 7 30.20 -14.24 81.01
N ARG A 8 29.96 -15.20 81.90
CA ARG A 8 29.14 -16.39 81.57
C ARG A 8 27.66 -16.04 81.42
N PHE A 9 27.10 -15.12 82.18
CA PHE A 9 25.72 -14.65 82.03
C PHE A 9 25.57 -13.77 80.72
N LEU A 10 26.55 -12.93 80.40
CA LEU A 10 26.58 -12.14 79.22
C LEU A 10 26.70 -13.05 77.95
N PHE A 11 27.52 -14.10 78.01
CA PHE A 11 27.67 -15.04 76.91
C PHE A 11 26.44 -15.91 76.68
N VAL A 12 25.77 -16.37 77.74
CA VAL A 12 24.50 -17.11 77.63
C VAL A 12 23.35 -16.17 77.17
N GLY A 13 23.33 -14.90 77.60
CA GLY A 13 22.37 -13.93 77.12
C GLY A 13 22.56 -13.56 75.66
N LEU A 14 23.81 -13.44 75.21
CA LEU A 14 24.15 -13.14 73.79
C LEU A 14 23.83 -14.34 72.86
N THR A 15 24.12 -15.57 73.32
CA THR A 15 23.75 -16.77 72.55
C THR A 15 22.27 -17.03 72.51
N ALA A 16 21.52 -16.78 73.58
CA ALA A 16 20.06 -16.84 73.59
C ALA A 16 19.43 -15.76 72.64
N PHE A 17 20.01 -14.56 72.62
CA PHE A 17 19.54 -13.47 71.71
C PHE A 17 19.85 -13.78 70.24
N CYS A 18 21.02 -14.39 69.94
CA CYS A 18 21.35 -14.84 68.60
C CYS A 18 20.45 -16.00 68.10
N ILE A 19 20.06 -16.91 69.00
CA ILE A 19 19.16 -18.02 68.66
C ILE A 19 17.72 -17.51 68.42
N THR A 20 17.25 -16.53 69.16
CA THR A 20 15.92 -15.92 68.92
C THR A 20 15.89 -15.09 67.63
N MET A 21 17.01 -14.46 67.25
CA MET A 21 17.09 -13.80 65.95
C MET A 21 17.18 -14.76 64.75
N ALA A 22 17.74 -15.94 64.97
CA ALA A 22 17.82 -16.98 63.91
C ALA A 22 16.50 -17.69 63.62
N THR A 23 15.53 -17.65 64.57
CA THR A 23 14.20 -18.24 64.35
C THR A 23 13.14 -17.25 63.81
N THR A 24 13.51 -15.97 63.67
CA THR A 24 12.67 -14.98 62.99
C THR A 24 13.11 -14.83 61.52
N SER A 25 13.96 -15.75 60.99
CA SER A 25 14.30 -15.77 59.59
C SER A 25 13.06 -16.09 58.77
N CYS A 26 12.50 -15.05 58.25
CA CYS A 26 11.68 -14.99 57.05
C CYS A 26 10.64 -16.13 56.91
N ARG A 27 9.54 -16.05 57.66
CA ARG A 27 8.26 -16.29 57.00
C ARG A 27 7.89 -14.97 56.33
N PHE A 28 8.47 -14.71 55.17
CA PHE A 28 7.72 -14.01 54.14
C PHE A 28 6.62 -15.00 53.75
N GLU A 29 5.48 -14.95 54.38
CA GLU A 29 4.25 -15.28 53.71
C GLU A 29 4.22 -14.24 52.60
N GLU A 30 4.69 -14.64 51.38
CA GLU A 30 4.26 -13.96 50.19
C GLU A 30 2.75 -14.08 50.23
N ASP A 31 2.07 -12.98 50.50
CA ASP A 31 0.64 -12.86 50.29
C ASP A 31 0.48 -13.29 48.81
N ASP A 32 -0.01 -14.51 48.61
CA ASP A 32 -0.32 -15.00 47.28
C ASP A 32 -1.42 -14.10 46.73
N TYR A 33 -1.03 -13.00 46.09
CA TYR A 33 -1.93 -12.06 45.43
C TYR A 33 -2.80 -12.75 44.39
N PHE A 34 -2.49 -13.98 44.11
CA PHE A 34 -3.17 -14.79 43.11
C PHE A 34 -3.73 -16.07 43.76
N PRO A 35 -4.99 -16.43 43.47
CA PRO A 35 -5.63 -17.61 44.03
C PRO A 35 -5.05 -18.93 43.54
N GLU A 36 -4.20 -18.90 42.47
CA GLU A 36 -3.58 -20.06 41.85
C GLU A 36 -2.05 -19.94 41.85
N SER A 37 -1.34 -21.08 41.95
CA SER A 37 0.11 -21.12 41.85
C SER A 37 0.60 -20.60 40.50
N ALA A 38 1.81 -20.06 40.43
CA ALA A 38 2.40 -19.56 39.18
C ALA A 38 2.39 -20.61 38.07
N SER A 39 2.67 -21.88 38.41
CA SER A 39 2.65 -22.98 37.43
C SER A 39 1.27 -23.24 36.82
N LEU A 40 0.22 -23.24 37.63
CA LEU A 40 -1.16 -23.43 37.14
C LEU A 40 -1.63 -22.27 36.26
N ARG A 41 -1.32 -21.02 36.66
CA ARG A 41 -1.66 -19.87 35.83
C ARG A 41 -1.04 -19.92 34.44
N VAL A 42 0.15 -20.43 34.38
CA VAL A 42 0.89 -20.59 33.14
C VAL A 42 0.34 -21.73 32.27
N GLU A 43 0.04 -22.87 32.87
CA GLU A 43 -0.63 -23.98 32.17
C GLU A 43 -1.97 -23.52 31.59
N HIS A 44 -2.78 -22.81 32.36
CA HIS A 44 -4.03 -22.22 31.88
C HIS A 44 -3.80 -21.19 30.77
N ALA A 45 -2.69 -20.45 30.80
CA ALA A 45 -2.35 -19.50 29.74
C ALA A 45 -2.03 -20.21 28.42
N ILE A 46 -1.27 -21.31 28.48
CA ILE A 46 -0.94 -22.16 27.30
C ILE A 46 -2.19 -22.82 26.74
N ASP A 47 -3.02 -23.44 27.60
CA ASP A 47 -4.27 -24.07 27.19
C ASP A 47 -5.24 -23.07 26.53
N SER A 48 -5.33 -21.88 27.09
CA SER A 48 -6.13 -20.79 26.53
C SER A 48 -5.63 -20.40 25.13
N VAL A 49 -4.31 -20.26 24.95
CA VAL A 49 -3.71 -19.97 23.63
C VAL A 49 -3.97 -21.11 22.65
N GLN A 50 -3.72 -22.36 23.04
CA GLN A 50 -3.97 -23.51 22.20
C GLN A 50 -5.43 -23.55 21.74
N HIS A 51 -6.36 -23.35 22.70
CA HIS A 51 -7.79 -23.31 22.38
C HIS A 51 -8.13 -22.22 21.36
N ILE A 52 -7.54 -21.02 21.47
CA ILE A 52 -7.74 -19.93 20.54
C ILE A 52 -7.19 -20.31 19.15
N LEU A 53 -5.95 -20.84 19.08
CA LEU A 53 -5.27 -21.15 17.82
C LEU A 53 -6.00 -22.24 17.02
N VAL A 54 -6.48 -23.31 17.69
CA VAL A 54 -7.13 -24.45 17.01
C VAL A 54 -8.60 -24.17 16.63
N ASN A 55 -9.24 -23.16 17.22
CA ASN A 55 -10.65 -22.83 16.99
C ASN A 55 -10.84 -21.71 15.95
N ALA A 56 -10.13 -21.78 14.84
CA ALA A 56 -10.29 -20.90 13.70
C ALA A 56 -10.73 -21.71 12.47
N PRO A 57 -12.00 -21.63 12.05
CA PRO A 57 -12.57 -22.49 10.98
C PRO A 57 -11.80 -22.44 9.67
N ASN A 58 -11.34 -21.26 9.28
CA ASN A 58 -10.52 -21.04 8.09
C ASN A 58 -9.03 -20.81 8.43
N GLY A 59 -8.61 -21.17 9.65
CA GLY A 59 -7.27 -20.85 10.15
C GLY A 59 -7.04 -19.35 10.34
N TRP A 60 -5.78 -18.95 10.29
CA TRP A 60 -5.31 -17.61 10.60
C TRP A 60 -4.58 -17.00 9.40
N VAL A 61 -4.72 -15.70 9.23
CA VAL A 61 -3.82 -14.86 8.42
C VAL A 61 -2.75 -14.32 9.36
N MET A 62 -1.51 -14.68 9.11
CA MET A 62 -0.34 -14.21 9.81
C MET A 62 0.26 -13.04 9.03
N GLN A 63 -0.05 -11.81 9.43
CA GLN A 63 0.53 -10.59 8.88
C GLN A 63 1.93 -10.43 9.46
N TYR A 64 2.94 -10.75 8.67
CA TYR A 64 4.32 -10.92 9.11
C TYR A 64 5.22 -9.82 8.57
N PHE A 65 5.89 -9.12 9.48
CA PHE A 65 6.92 -8.15 9.18
C PHE A 65 8.25 -8.64 9.71
N CYS A 66 9.26 -8.71 8.87
CA CYS A 66 10.59 -9.16 9.23
C CYS A 66 11.64 -8.06 9.00
N GLY A 67 12.75 -8.15 9.72
CA GLY A 67 13.83 -7.17 9.71
C GLY A 67 13.63 -6.06 10.71
N THR A 68 14.66 -5.77 11.49
CA THR A 68 14.67 -4.67 12.47
C THR A 68 15.40 -3.45 11.94
N GLY A 69 14.76 -2.31 12.01
CA GLY A 69 15.36 -0.96 12.02
C GLY A 69 15.89 -0.37 10.72
N VAL A 70 16.54 -1.09 9.82
CA VAL A 70 17.22 -0.48 8.65
C VAL A 70 16.78 -1.06 7.31
N ALA A 71 16.39 -2.31 7.27
CA ALA A 71 15.97 -2.97 6.04
C ALA A 71 14.48 -3.31 6.09
N HIS A 72 13.68 -2.30 5.83
CA HIS A 72 12.24 -2.53 5.76
C HIS A 72 11.89 -3.30 4.50
N PHE A 73 11.48 -4.54 4.70
CA PHE A 73 10.82 -5.34 3.68
C PHE A 73 9.34 -4.99 3.63
N GLU A 74 8.65 -5.41 2.57
CA GLU A 74 7.19 -5.45 2.60
C GLU A 74 6.69 -6.40 3.71
N GLY A 75 5.48 -6.20 4.21
CA GLY A 75 4.80 -7.18 5.04
C GLY A 75 4.25 -8.33 4.18
N PHE A 76 4.17 -9.52 4.77
CA PHE A 76 3.75 -10.72 4.08
C PHE A 76 2.52 -11.33 4.77
N ASN A 77 1.58 -11.84 3.98
CA ASN A 77 0.51 -12.68 4.47
C ASN A 77 0.95 -14.15 4.39
N LEU A 78 1.10 -14.77 5.54
CA LEU A 78 1.24 -16.19 5.68
C LEU A 78 -0.07 -16.73 6.28
N PHE A 79 -0.45 -17.95 5.93
CA PHE A 79 -1.65 -18.56 6.46
C PHE A 79 -1.24 -19.72 7.35
N ALA A 80 -1.96 -19.94 8.45
CA ALA A 80 -1.67 -20.99 9.39
C ALA A 80 -2.96 -21.64 9.93
N ASN A 81 -3.01 -22.96 9.93
CA ASN A 81 -4.06 -23.74 10.58
C ASN A 81 -3.41 -24.69 11.58
N PHE A 82 -3.71 -24.51 12.84
CA PHE A 82 -3.13 -25.24 13.97
C PHE A 82 -4.03 -26.40 14.38
N ASP A 83 -3.45 -27.56 14.62
CA ASP A 83 -4.16 -28.68 15.25
C ASP A 83 -3.73 -28.89 16.71
N LYS A 84 -4.54 -29.61 17.46
CA LYS A 84 -4.29 -29.89 18.89
C LYS A 84 -3.09 -30.79 19.16
N ASN A 85 -2.54 -31.45 18.13
CA ASN A 85 -1.44 -32.38 18.25
C ASN A 85 -0.07 -31.77 17.90
N GLY A 86 -0.01 -30.43 17.79
CA GLY A 86 1.22 -29.71 17.48
C GLY A 86 1.58 -29.66 16.00
N LYS A 87 0.64 -30.01 15.09
CA LYS A 87 0.82 -29.88 13.66
C LYS A 87 0.24 -28.56 13.19
N VAL A 88 0.97 -27.86 12.31
CA VAL A 88 0.48 -26.65 11.64
C VAL A 88 0.60 -26.82 10.12
N THR A 89 -0.48 -26.53 9.42
CA THR A 89 -0.47 -26.36 7.97
C THR A 89 -0.30 -24.88 7.68
N MET A 90 0.72 -24.52 6.93
CA MET A 90 0.98 -23.13 6.52
C MET A 90 0.84 -22.99 5.01
N ALA A 91 0.43 -21.81 4.55
CA ALA A 91 0.38 -21.49 3.13
C ALA A 91 0.78 -20.05 2.85
N SER A 92 1.22 -19.77 1.65
CA SER A 92 1.39 -18.41 1.12
C SER A 92 1.63 -18.46 -0.39
N ASN A 93 1.62 -17.28 -1.04
CA ASN A 93 2.08 -17.05 -2.41
C ASN A 93 3.25 -16.07 -2.49
N HIS A 94 4.01 -15.88 -1.41
CA HIS A 94 5.07 -14.88 -1.39
C HIS A 94 6.24 -15.21 -2.36
N ARG A 95 6.96 -14.18 -2.77
CA ARG A 95 8.06 -14.29 -3.76
C ARG A 95 9.29 -15.05 -3.28
N LEU A 96 9.39 -15.34 -1.99
CA LEU A 96 10.53 -16.05 -1.39
C LEU A 96 10.36 -17.57 -1.36
N LEU A 97 9.22 -18.11 -1.79
CA LEU A 97 8.98 -19.53 -1.91
C LEU A 97 10.01 -20.15 -2.86
N ARG A 98 10.59 -21.29 -2.45
CA ARG A 98 11.66 -21.98 -3.17
C ARG A 98 11.12 -22.96 -4.22
N ASN A 99 12.02 -23.63 -4.91
CA ASN A 99 11.71 -24.72 -5.84
C ASN A 99 10.77 -24.34 -6.99
N GLY A 100 10.85 -23.10 -7.47
CA GLY A 100 10.00 -22.62 -8.57
C GLY A 100 8.57 -22.25 -8.15
N ASN A 101 8.33 -22.13 -6.84
CA ASN A 101 7.01 -21.76 -6.28
C ASN A 101 6.87 -20.25 -5.98
N ALA A 102 7.90 -19.44 -6.23
CA ALA A 102 7.83 -17.99 -6.02
C ALA A 102 6.60 -17.38 -6.68
N GLY A 103 5.79 -16.68 -5.92
CA GLY A 103 4.54 -16.07 -6.37
C GLY A 103 3.38 -17.05 -6.63
N LYS A 104 3.53 -18.35 -6.32
CA LYS A 104 2.47 -19.35 -6.48
C LYS A 104 1.96 -19.79 -5.11
N TYR A 105 0.66 -20.01 -5.02
CA TYR A 105 0.07 -20.61 -3.82
C TYR A 105 0.74 -21.95 -3.49
N THR A 106 1.28 -22.05 -2.30
CA THR A 106 2.01 -23.23 -1.83
C THR A 106 1.62 -23.50 -0.38
N GLU A 107 1.32 -24.77 -0.08
CA GLU A 107 1.09 -25.27 1.27
C GLU A 107 2.27 -26.10 1.75
N ALA A 108 2.60 -25.97 3.02
CA ALA A 108 3.59 -26.78 3.71
C ALA A 108 3.09 -27.19 5.11
N VAL A 109 3.44 -28.37 5.52
CA VAL A 109 3.12 -28.88 6.85
C VAL A 109 4.36 -28.82 7.73
N SER A 110 4.19 -28.29 8.94
CA SER A 110 5.23 -28.12 9.94
C SER A 110 4.72 -28.54 11.32
N LEU A 111 5.58 -28.49 12.32
CA LEU A 111 5.22 -28.70 13.71
C LEU A 111 5.35 -27.40 14.48
N TYR A 112 4.44 -27.17 15.41
CA TYR A 112 4.52 -26.09 16.36
C TYR A 112 4.46 -26.61 17.79
N SER A 113 4.93 -25.80 18.72
CA SER A 113 4.72 -26.00 20.16
C SER A 113 4.41 -24.66 20.82
N LEU A 114 3.72 -24.75 21.94
CA LEU A 114 3.58 -23.65 22.88
C LEU A 114 4.56 -23.89 24.01
N LEU A 115 5.55 -23.01 24.11
CA LEU A 115 6.59 -23.09 25.15
C LEU A 115 6.22 -22.12 26.26
N LEU A 116 6.78 -22.42 27.43
CA LEU A 116 6.72 -21.58 28.57
C LEU A 116 8.09 -21.04 28.88
N GLU A 117 8.27 -19.76 28.70
CA GLU A 117 9.47 -19.03 29.10
C GLU A 117 9.06 -17.91 30.08
N ASP A 118 9.42 -16.66 29.83
CA ASP A 118 8.89 -15.50 30.60
C ASP A 118 7.43 -15.16 30.25
N GLY A 119 6.78 -16.00 29.47
CA GLY A 119 5.40 -15.95 29.00
C GLY A 119 5.15 -17.07 27.96
N PRO A 120 3.94 -17.18 27.42
CA PRO A 120 3.67 -18.18 26.38
C PRO A 120 4.36 -17.79 25.08
N VAL A 121 5.09 -18.74 24.49
CA VAL A 121 5.81 -18.60 23.22
C VAL A 121 5.25 -19.58 22.21
N LEU A 122 4.91 -19.10 21.02
CA LEU A 122 4.55 -19.91 19.86
C LEU A 122 5.83 -20.21 19.07
N ALA A 123 6.27 -21.47 19.06
CA ALA A 123 7.48 -21.92 18.35
C ALA A 123 7.11 -22.79 17.15
N PHE A 124 7.74 -22.52 15.99
CA PHE A 124 7.67 -23.36 14.81
C PHE A 124 8.92 -24.24 14.77
N ASN A 125 8.77 -25.53 15.06
CA ASN A 125 9.87 -26.42 15.43
C ASN A 125 10.57 -27.10 14.24
N THR A 126 9.94 -27.14 13.08
CA THR A 126 10.48 -27.83 11.91
C THR A 126 10.51 -26.91 10.69
N TRP A 127 11.32 -27.30 9.70
CA TRP A 127 11.39 -26.61 8.44
C TRP A 127 10.00 -26.42 7.82
N SER A 128 9.72 -25.21 7.35
CA SER A 128 8.54 -24.87 6.56
C SER A 128 8.97 -24.09 5.33
N ASP A 129 8.62 -24.54 4.13
CA ASP A 129 8.89 -23.80 2.89
C ASP A 129 8.20 -22.43 2.86
N VAL A 130 7.19 -22.23 3.71
CA VAL A 130 6.45 -20.96 3.82
C VAL A 130 7.13 -19.99 4.79
N LEU A 131 7.57 -20.44 5.98
CA LEU A 131 8.13 -19.55 7.01
C LEU A 131 9.66 -19.47 6.99
N THR A 132 10.32 -20.62 6.79
CA THR A 132 11.79 -20.68 6.91
C THR A 132 12.56 -19.76 5.95
N PRO A 133 12.07 -19.41 4.75
CA PRO A 133 12.75 -18.45 3.87
C PRO A 133 13.01 -17.07 4.51
N PHE A 134 12.23 -16.67 5.50
CA PHE A 134 12.41 -15.40 6.21
C PHE A 134 13.49 -15.50 7.30
N VAL A 135 13.73 -16.69 7.81
CA VAL A 135 14.65 -16.97 8.92
C VAL A 135 16.03 -17.41 8.43
N ASP A 136 16.11 -17.94 7.20
CA ASP A 136 17.34 -18.47 6.62
C ASP A 136 18.37 -17.35 6.38
N PRO A 137 19.53 -17.38 7.06
CA PRO A 137 20.56 -16.37 6.92
C PRO A 137 21.21 -16.34 5.51
N VAL A 138 21.07 -17.40 4.74
CA VAL A 138 21.64 -17.55 3.38
C VAL A 138 20.60 -17.23 2.30
N ASN A 139 19.52 -16.53 2.62
CA ASN A 139 18.50 -16.21 1.65
C ASN A 139 19.03 -15.22 0.59
N PRO A 140 19.14 -15.61 -0.68
CA PRO A 140 19.67 -14.76 -1.73
C PRO A 140 18.81 -13.52 -2.04
N TRP A 141 17.56 -13.50 -1.59
CA TRP A 141 16.66 -12.36 -1.77
C TRP A 141 16.90 -11.22 -0.77
N ALA A 142 17.60 -11.48 0.30
CA ALA A 142 17.98 -10.47 1.28
C ALA A 142 19.17 -9.61 0.80
N ALA A 143 19.99 -10.14 -0.11
CA ALA A 143 21.24 -9.52 -0.57
C ALA A 143 21.15 -8.51 -1.73
N PRO A 144 20.09 -8.42 -2.59
CA PRO A 144 20.19 -7.71 -3.85
C PRO A 144 20.34 -6.18 -3.74
N ASN A 145 20.19 -5.60 -2.55
CA ASN A 145 20.18 -4.14 -2.37
C ASN A 145 21.22 -3.60 -1.38
N ASN A 146 22.19 -4.38 -0.93
CA ASN A 146 23.13 -4.01 0.13
C ASN A 146 22.46 -3.50 1.42
N LEU A 147 21.21 -3.82 1.65
CA LEU A 147 20.43 -3.38 2.81
C LEU A 147 20.69 -4.25 4.03
N ILE A 148 21.15 -5.48 3.80
CA ILE A 148 21.45 -6.48 4.84
C ILE A 148 22.85 -7.01 4.56
N LYS A 149 23.63 -7.24 5.62
CA LYS A 149 24.95 -7.86 5.52
C LYS A 149 24.82 -9.33 5.09
N ASP A 150 25.85 -9.80 4.40
CA ASP A 150 25.95 -11.22 4.04
C ASP A 150 25.81 -12.10 5.30
N GLY A 151 24.93 -13.09 5.23
CA GLY A 151 24.69 -14.03 6.32
C GLY A 151 23.61 -13.60 7.34
N GLU A 152 23.00 -12.41 7.20
CA GLU A 152 21.92 -11.98 8.10
C GLU A 152 20.50 -12.37 7.60
N GLY A 153 20.36 -12.76 6.34
CA GLY A 153 19.06 -13.14 5.75
C GLY A 153 18.06 -11.99 5.80
N MET A 154 16.79 -12.29 6.03
CA MET A 154 15.71 -11.29 6.18
C MET A 154 15.43 -10.95 7.65
N GLN A 155 16.20 -11.49 8.58
CA GLN A 155 16.01 -11.28 10.02
C GLN A 155 14.59 -11.61 10.48
N GLY A 156 14.03 -12.69 9.98
CA GLY A 156 12.76 -13.22 10.45
C GLY A 156 12.95 -14.09 11.70
N ASP A 157 11.86 -14.36 12.37
CA ASP A 157 11.79 -15.23 13.54
C ASP A 157 10.88 -16.43 13.28
N HIS A 158 11.09 -17.51 14.02
CA HIS A 158 10.22 -18.68 14.07
C HIS A 158 9.74 -19.03 15.47
N ASN A 159 10.25 -18.30 16.49
CA ASN A 159 9.74 -18.29 17.85
C ASN A 159 9.16 -16.91 18.15
N PHE A 160 7.99 -16.89 18.72
CA PHE A 160 7.24 -15.64 18.92
C PHE A 160 6.64 -15.60 20.32
N VAL A 161 7.01 -14.58 21.09
CA VAL A 161 6.35 -14.24 22.35
C VAL A 161 4.94 -13.76 22.06
N ILE A 162 3.96 -14.27 22.79
CA ILE A 162 2.57 -13.85 22.68
C ILE A 162 2.38 -12.62 23.55
N ILE A 163 2.20 -11.46 22.90
CA ILE A 163 2.06 -10.16 23.57
C ILE A 163 0.63 -9.94 24.05
N SER A 164 -0.33 -10.24 23.19
CA SER A 164 -1.76 -10.13 23.54
C SER A 164 -2.58 -11.12 22.72
N ARG A 165 -3.77 -11.45 23.20
CA ARG A 165 -4.68 -12.36 22.51
C ARG A 165 -6.13 -12.10 22.86
N ASN A 166 -6.98 -12.35 21.89
CA ASN A 166 -8.42 -12.52 22.04
C ASN A 166 -8.91 -13.61 21.07
N ASN A 167 -10.20 -13.81 20.95
CA ASN A 167 -10.74 -14.87 20.09
C ASN A 167 -10.47 -14.68 18.59
N ASP A 168 -10.25 -13.45 18.15
CA ASP A 168 -10.16 -13.10 16.72
C ASP A 168 -8.77 -12.63 16.31
N GLU A 169 -7.89 -12.36 17.29
CA GLU A 169 -6.59 -11.79 17.07
C GLU A 169 -5.56 -12.28 18.10
N VAL A 170 -4.33 -12.53 17.63
CA VAL A 170 -3.17 -12.77 18.49
C VAL A 170 -2.01 -11.92 18.00
N ILE A 171 -1.44 -11.10 18.89
CA ILE A 171 -0.27 -10.29 18.60
C ILE A 171 0.97 -11.02 19.11
N LEU A 172 1.93 -11.17 18.22
CA LEU A 172 3.16 -11.91 18.43
C LEU A 172 4.36 -10.99 18.17
N ARG A 173 5.45 -11.26 18.86
CA ARG A 173 6.74 -10.61 18.61
C ARG A 173 7.85 -11.66 18.60
N GLY A 174 8.69 -11.59 17.56
CA GLY A 174 9.83 -12.47 17.41
C GLY A 174 10.83 -12.33 18.55
N GLU A 175 11.38 -13.46 19.00
CA GLU A 175 12.30 -13.47 20.15
C GLU A 175 13.68 -12.92 19.81
N ARG A 176 14.14 -13.11 18.59
CA ARG A 176 15.51 -12.77 18.20
C ARG A 176 15.65 -11.45 17.49
N HIS A 177 14.72 -11.14 16.59
CA HIS A 177 14.80 -9.99 15.70
C HIS A 177 13.62 -9.04 15.85
N ASP A 178 12.80 -9.21 16.89
CA ASP A 178 11.59 -8.41 17.14
C ASP A 178 10.60 -8.38 15.96
N ALA A 179 10.60 -9.43 15.12
CA ALA A 179 9.67 -9.49 13.99
C ALA A 179 8.22 -9.34 14.46
N GLU A 180 7.52 -8.36 13.94
CA GLU A 180 6.13 -8.12 14.31
C GLU A 180 5.18 -9.02 13.54
N VAL A 181 4.28 -9.66 14.25
CA VAL A 181 3.29 -10.58 13.68
C VAL A 181 1.93 -10.36 14.32
N ARG A 182 0.93 -10.24 13.48
CA ARG A 182 -0.46 -10.24 13.88
C ARG A 182 -1.17 -11.44 13.24
N LEU A 183 -1.66 -12.36 14.04
CA LEU A 183 -2.58 -13.40 13.58
C LEU A 183 -4.00 -12.85 13.66
N VAL A 184 -4.72 -12.89 12.53
CA VAL A 184 -6.13 -12.54 12.45
C VAL A 184 -6.88 -13.75 11.91
N LYS A 185 -8.05 -14.10 12.45
CA LYS A 185 -8.87 -15.17 11.88
C LYS A 185 -9.15 -14.91 10.41
N CYS A 186 -8.88 -15.91 9.56
CA CYS A 186 -9.17 -15.79 8.15
C CYS A 186 -10.69 -15.81 7.91
N PRO A 187 -11.25 -14.76 7.28
CA PRO A 187 -12.69 -14.65 7.10
C PRO A 187 -13.23 -15.56 5.99
N THR A 188 -12.36 -15.98 5.06
CA THR A 188 -12.69 -16.77 3.86
C THR A 188 -11.70 -17.92 3.69
N THR A 189 -11.72 -18.60 2.57
CA THR A 189 -10.65 -19.53 2.21
C THR A 189 -9.36 -18.76 1.94
N TRP A 190 -8.20 -19.39 2.12
CA TRP A 190 -6.89 -18.75 1.91
C TRP A 190 -6.69 -18.26 0.48
N GLN A 191 -7.15 -19.06 -0.50
CA GLN A 191 -7.07 -18.71 -1.91
C GLN A 191 -7.93 -17.49 -2.26
N GLU A 192 -9.14 -17.40 -1.71
CA GLU A 192 -10.02 -16.22 -1.88
C GLU A 192 -9.39 -14.98 -1.24
N TYR A 193 -8.87 -15.11 -0.01
CA TYR A 193 -8.17 -13.99 0.65
C TYR A 193 -7.01 -13.46 -0.19
N ILE A 194 -6.19 -14.38 -0.74
CA ILE A 194 -5.07 -14.01 -1.63
C ILE A 194 -5.60 -13.32 -2.89
N ALA A 195 -6.59 -13.90 -3.56
CA ALA A 195 -7.14 -13.35 -4.80
C ALA A 195 -7.73 -11.95 -4.60
N ASP A 196 -8.47 -11.74 -3.52
CA ASP A 196 -9.06 -10.44 -3.18
C ASP A 196 -7.96 -9.42 -2.81
N THR A 197 -6.94 -9.85 -2.06
CA THR A 197 -5.79 -9.01 -1.74
C THR A 197 -5.03 -8.59 -2.99
N ASP A 198 -4.73 -9.52 -3.90
CA ASP A 198 -4.01 -9.24 -5.15
C ASP A 198 -4.82 -8.33 -6.08
N LYS A 199 -6.14 -8.53 -6.14
CA LYS A 199 -7.06 -7.68 -6.90
C LYS A 199 -7.03 -6.24 -6.35
N LEU A 200 -7.18 -6.07 -5.04
CA LEU A 200 -7.14 -4.76 -4.42
C LEU A 200 -5.77 -4.10 -4.57
N LYS A 201 -4.69 -4.82 -4.29
CA LYS A 201 -3.32 -4.33 -4.48
C LYS A 201 -3.11 -3.84 -5.91
N SER A 202 -3.51 -4.61 -6.92
CA SER A 202 -3.41 -4.24 -8.32
C SER A 202 -4.21 -2.98 -8.66
N TYR A 203 -5.37 -2.80 -8.05
CA TYR A 203 -6.20 -1.63 -8.23
C TYR A 203 -5.56 -0.38 -7.61
N ILE A 204 -5.21 -0.42 -6.32
CA ILE A 204 -4.70 0.76 -5.59
C ILE A 204 -3.24 1.10 -5.90
N THR A 205 -2.46 0.16 -6.46
CA THR A 205 -1.05 0.38 -6.85
C THR A 205 -0.82 0.32 -8.35
N ASN A 206 -1.80 0.73 -9.15
CA ASN A 206 -1.71 0.70 -10.60
C ASN A 206 -0.48 1.47 -11.11
N THR A 207 0.09 1.02 -12.25
CA THR A 207 1.29 1.65 -12.84
C THR A 207 1.09 3.10 -13.24
N SER A 208 -0.14 3.51 -13.50
CA SER A 208 -0.51 4.89 -13.83
C SER A 208 -0.35 5.85 -12.67
N ILE A 209 -0.42 5.34 -11.42
CA ILE A 209 -0.30 6.15 -10.20
C ILE A 209 1.07 5.93 -9.58
N ALA A 210 1.92 6.96 -9.60
CA ALA A 210 3.28 6.91 -9.06
C ALA A 210 3.35 7.31 -7.58
N SER A 211 2.39 8.10 -7.12
CA SER A 211 2.36 8.69 -5.78
C SER A 211 0.93 8.89 -5.28
N TYR A 212 0.83 9.24 -4.00
CA TYR A 212 -0.44 9.48 -3.32
C TYR A 212 -0.33 10.75 -2.48
N TYR A 213 -1.47 11.34 -2.15
CA TYR A 213 -1.59 12.30 -1.06
C TYR A 213 -2.04 11.57 0.20
N VAL A 214 -1.43 11.91 1.33
CA VAL A 214 -1.93 11.54 2.65
C VAL A 214 -2.43 12.82 3.29
N THR A 215 -3.72 12.91 3.55
CA THR A 215 -4.37 14.12 4.05
C THR A 215 -5.02 13.89 5.40
N THR A 216 -4.93 14.90 6.22
CA THR A 216 -5.73 15.06 7.43
C THR A 216 -6.60 16.33 7.29
N ASP A 217 -7.26 16.74 8.34
CA ASP A 217 -7.99 18.03 8.40
C ASP A 217 -7.06 19.25 8.32
N THR A 218 -5.77 19.10 8.62
CA THR A 218 -4.80 20.22 8.69
C THR A 218 -3.63 20.06 7.73
N ASP A 219 -3.26 18.85 7.35
CA ASP A 219 -2.03 18.57 6.65
C ASP A 219 -2.24 17.76 5.36
N THR A 220 -1.37 17.99 4.39
CA THR A 220 -1.28 17.18 3.17
C THR A 220 0.18 16.85 2.92
N LEU A 221 0.48 15.54 2.96
CA LEU A 221 1.81 15.01 2.68
C LEU A 221 1.79 14.19 1.39
N TYR A 222 2.96 13.98 0.81
CA TYR A 222 3.12 13.09 -0.33
C TYR A 222 3.59 11.72 0.13
N PHE A 223 3.06 10.70 -0.50
CA PHE A 223 3.34 9.32 -0.19
C PHE A 223 3.74 8.54 -1.43
N THR A 224 4.80 7.74 -1.32
CA THR A 224 5.32 6.88 -2.38
C THR A 224 5.68 5.50 -1.84
N GLY A 225 5.90 4.54 -2.76
CA GLY A 225 6.42 3.22 -2.40
C GLY A 225 5.37 2.16 -2.12
N LEU A 226 4.08 2.49 -2.11
CA LEU A 226 3.00 1.53 -1.78
C LEU A 226 3.06 0.26 -2.64
N ARG A 227 3.35 0.36 -3.93
CA ARG A 227 3.50 -0.80 -4.82
C ARG A 227 4.50 -1.83 -4.30
N ASN A 228 5.56 -1.37 -3.65
CA ASN A 228 6.61 -2.21 -3.07
C ASN A 228 6.37 -2.53 -1.59
N GLY A 229 5.13 -2.40 -1.11
CA GLY A 229 4.77 -2.65 0.27
C GLY A 229 5.45 -1.70 1.26
N ARG A 230 5.72 -0.47 0.85
CA ARG A 230 6.37 0.55 1.68
C ARG A 230 5.57 1.82 1.71
N PHE A 231 5.50 2.41 2.87
CA PHE A 231 4.89 3.71 3.12
C PHE A 231 5.99 4.74 3.37
N ARG A 232 6.27 5.56 2.36
CA ARG A 232 7.26 6.65 2.45
C ARG A 232 6.56 7.95 2.22
N TYR A 233 6.47 8.80 3.21
CA TYR A 233 5.84 10.11 3.08
C TYR A 233 6.86 11.25 3.13
N SER A 234 6.52 12.35 2.49
CA SER A 234 7.35 13.56 2.37
C SER A 234 6.49 14.80 2.43
N GLU A 235 6.99 15.85 3.08
CA GLU A 235 6.36 17.16 3.06
C GLU A 235 6.48 17.84 1.69
N ASN A 236 7.44 17.42 0.86
CA ASN A 236 7.69 18.05 -0.44
C ASN A 236 8.02 17.01 -1.52
N LEU A 237 7.27 17.04 -2.64
CA LEU A 237 7.51 16.18 -3.81
C LEU A 237 8.84 16.45 -4.52
N THR A 238 9.29 17.70 -4.55
CA THR A 238 10.45 18.13 -5.33
C THR A 238 11.78 17.90 -4.60
N ASN A 239 11.74 17.80 -3.29
CA ASN A 239 12.92 17.53 -2.47
C ASN A 239 12.53 16.65 -1.28
N PRO A 240 12.31 15.33 -1.50
CA PRO A 240 11.91 14.43 -0.42
C PRO A 240 13.02 14.37 0.62
N VAL A 241 12.87 15.09 1.70
CA VAL A 241 13.66 14.90 2.91
C VAL A 241 13.44 13.45 3.33
N LYS A 242 14.52 12.78 3.72
CA LYS A 242 14.55 11.37 4.10
C LYS A 242 13.57 11.15 5.26
N LEU A 243 12.40 10.66 4.94
CA LEU A 243 11.34 10.39 5.92
C LEU A 243 11.36 8.93 6.30
N ASP A 244 10.85 8.65 7.47
CA ASP A 244 10.67 7.28 7.94
C ASP A 244 9.88 6.47 6.92
N SER A 245 10.32 5.25 6.71
CA SER A 245 9.66 4.30 5.84
C SER A 245 9.02 3.24 6.72
N LEU A 246 7.71 3.08 6.60
CA LEU A 246 6.98 1.97 7.19
C LEU A 246 6.81 0.85 6.17
N SER A 247 6.89 -0.39 6.63
CA SER A 247 6.49 -1.53 5.82
C SER A 247 4.96 -1.66 5.82
N CYS A 248 4.40 -2.18 4.73
CA CYS A 248 2.97 -2.41 4.61
C CYS A 248 2.69 -3.85 4.21
N VAL A 249 1.63 -4.42 4.75
CA VAL A 249 1.01 -5.65 4.28
C VAL A 249 -0.35 -5.33 3.68
N PHE A 250 -0.64 -5.88 2.50
CA PHE A 250 -1.95 -5.70 1.88
C PHE A 250 -2.97 -6.68 2.45
N THR A 251 -4.22 -6.25 2.48
CA THR A 251 -5.38 -7.04 2.90
C THR A 251 -6.48 -6.98 1.83
N PRO A 252 -7.51 -7.80 1.85
CA PRO A 252 -8.63 -7.71 0.92
C PRO A 252 -9.38 -6.36 0.95
N LYS A 253 -9.17 -5.55 1.98
CA LYS A 253 -9.87 -4.27 2.16
C LYS A 253 -8.96 -3.05 1.98
N GLY A 254 -7.63 -3.21 2.07
CA GLY A 254 -6.70 -2.10 2.00
C GLY A 254 -5.26 -2.55 2.31
N PHE A 255 -4.61 -1.86 3.24
CA PHE A 255 -3.29 -2.25 3.75
C PHE A 255 -3.14 -1.86 5.22
N ARG A 256 -2.21 -2.53 5.90
CA ARG A 256 -1.79 -2.23 7.26
C ARG A 256 -0.30 -1.91 7.28
N THR A 257 0.10 -0.91 8.07
CA THR A 257 1.51 -0.61 8.35
C THR A 257 2.07 -1.54 9.43
N GLU A 258 3.39 -1.70 9.49
CA GLU A 258 4.06 -2.57 10.48
C GLU A 258 3.79 -2.11 11.91
N ARG A 259 3.74 -0.80 12.14
CA ARG A 259 3.44 -0.18 13.42
C ARG A 259 2.48 0.98 13.25
N GLN A 260 1.89 1.36 14.34
CA GLN A 260 1.12 2.59 14.43
C GLN A 260 2.04 3.81 14.24
N ASP A 261 1.57 4.81 13.49
CA ASP A 261 2.26 6.08 13.29
C ASP A 261 1.25 7.24 13.26
N SER A 262 1.73 8.47 13.12
CA SER A 262 0.87 9.65 13.16
C SER A 262 1.30 10.74 12.19
N ILE A 263 0.33 11.51 11.71
CA ILE A 263 0.51 12.78 11.00
C ILE A 263 -0.10 13.86 11.87
N GLY A 264 0.75 14.73 12.43
CA GLY A 264 0.31 15.67 13.46
C GLY A 264 -0.25 14.93 14.68
N THR A 265 -1.53 15.16 14.99
CA THR A 265 -2.25 14.49 16.08
C THR A 265 -3.08 13.28 15.61
N ARG A 266 -3.12 13.00 14.31
CA ARG A 266 -3.95 11.95 13.72
C ARG A 266 -3.15 10.67 13.60
N VAL A 267 -3.64 9.62 14.23
CA VAL A 267 -3.00 8.32 14.32
C VAL A 267 -3.52 7.41 13.20
N PHE A 268 -2.66 6.56 12.66
CA PHE A 268 -3.04 5.55 11.67
C PHE A 268 -2.26 4.26 11.86
N HIS A 269 -2.86 3.16 11.46
CA HIS A 269 -2.24 1.84 11.43
C HIS A 269 -2.78 0.99 10.28
N GLU A 270 -4.08 1.05 10.02
CA GLU A 270 -4.75 0.29 8.98
C GLU A 270 -5.54 1.25 8.07
N PHE A 271 -5.53 0.98 6.78
CA PHE A 271 -6.26 1.74 5.79
C PHE A 271 -7.20 0.82 5.02
N THR A 272 -8.43 1.25 4.86
CA THR A 272 -9.47 0.53 4.13
C THR A 272 -9.95 1.36 2.94
N LEU A 273 -10.18 0.74 1.79
CA LEU A 273 -10.76 1.42 0.63
C LEU A 273 -12.16 1.93 0.99
N SER A 274 -12.41 3.21 0.75
CA SER A 274 -13.72 3.83 0.98
C SER A 274 -14.82 3.16 0.13
N ALA A 275 -16.06 3.22 0.59
CA ALA A 275 -17.19 2.57 -0.09
C ALA A 275 -17.40 3.09 -1.52
N ASP A 276 -17.09 4.36 -1.78
CA ASP A 276 -17.14 4.99 -3.10
C ASP A 276 -15.85 4.79 -3.91
N SER A 277 -14.87 4.07 -3.37
CA SER A 277 -13.56 3.78 -3.99
C SER A 277 -12.74 5.02 -4.38
N THR A 278 -12.96 6.15 -3.72
CA THR A 278 -12.26 7.42 -4.01
C THR A 278 -10.92 7.54 -3.30
N CYS A 279 -10.79 6.94 -2.11
CA CYS A 279 -9.59 6.99 -1.28
C CYS A 279 -9.49 5.77 -0.36
N LEU A 280 -8.35 5.62 0.30
CA LEU A 280 -8.23 4.73 1.46
C LEU A 280 -8.32 5.59 2.72
N VAL A 281 -9.01 5.07 3.74
CA VAL A 281 -9.22 5.77 5.01
C VAL A 281 -8.68 4.94 6.16
N ASN A 282 -8.10 5.59 7.18
CA ASN A 282 -7.69 4.91 8.40
C ASN A 282 -8.92 4.53 9.26
N GLU A 283 -8.69 3.91 10.40
CA GLU A 283 -9.71 3.31 11.26
C GLU A 283 -10.81 4.29 11.70
N ASP A 284 -10.44 5.54 11.97
CA ASP A 284 -11.37 6.59 12.41
C ASP A 284 -11.79 7.58 11.30
N GLY A 285 -11.29 7.39 10.08
CA GLY A 285 -11.61 8.22 8.92
C GLY A 285 -10.92 9.60 8.89
N THR A 286 -10.00 9.87 9.82
CA THR A 286 -9.32 11.18 9.94
C THR A 286 -8.10 11.32 9.03
N VAL A 287 -7.52 10.20 8.58
CA VAL A 287 -6.40 10.17 7.64
C VAL A 287 -6.85 9.51 6.34
N LYS A 288 -6.64 10.18 5.23
CA LYS A 288 -7.02 9.68 3.89
C LYS A 288 -5.80 9.55 3.00
N VAL A 289 -5.72 8.44 2.27
CA VAL A 289 -4.74 8.24 1.20
C VAL A 289 -5.45 8.32 -0.14
N MET A 290 -5.09 9.33 -0.92
CA MET A 290 -5.69 9.63 -2.23
C MET A 290 -4.66 9.48 -3.33
N ALA A 291 -5.02 8.83 -4.43
CA ALA A 291 -4.14 8.72 -5.60
C ALA A 291 -3.92 10.07 -6.28
N THR A 292 -2.72 10.32 -6.81
CA THR A 292 -2.40 11.53 -7.58
C THR A 292 -2.87 11.40 -9.04
N TRP A 293 -4.12 11.02 -9.24
CA TRP A 293 -4.72 10.79 -10.55
C TRP A 293 -4.74 12.05 -11.43
N ASP A 294 -4.87 13.22 -10.82
CA ASP A 294 -4.80 14.51 -11.47
C ASP A 294 -3.44 14.77 -12.13
N ASN A 295 -2.34 14.42 -11.46
CA ASN A 295 -1.02 14.46 -12.07
C ASN A 295 -0.89 13.46 -13.24
N TYR A 296 -1.54 12.30 -13.13
CA TYR A 296 -1.55 11.33 -14.22
C TYR A 296 -2.34 11.85 -15.43
N ILE A 297 -3.52 12.45 -15.20
CA ILE A 297 -4.34 13.05 -16.30
C ILE A 297 -3.56 14.11 -17.07
N ILE A 298 -2.79 14.96 -16.39
CA ILE A 298 -1.97 15.98 -17.04
C ILE A 298 -0.84 15.40 -17.88
N ASN A 299 -0.27 14.27 -17.45
CA ASN A 299 0.97 13.72 -18.02
C ASN A 299 0.78 12.41 -18.81
N HIS A 300 -0.45 11.88 -18.93
CA HIS A 300 -0.66 10.61 -19.62
C HIS A 300 -0.41 10.76 -21.14
N THR A 301 0.17 9.71 -21.75
CA THR A 301 0.51 9.72 -23.17
C THR A 301 -0.52 9.03 -24.07
N ALA A 302 -1.38 8.19 -23.50
CA ALA A 302 -2.49 7.58 -24.23
C ALA A 302 -3.49 8.67 -24.66
N VAL A 303 -4.08 8.53 -25.85
CA VAL A 303 -5.10 9.47 -26.31
C VAL A 303 -6.45 9.05 -25.73
N TRP A 304 -7.04 9.90 -24.91
CA TRP A 304 -8.41 9.76 -24.44
C TRP A 304 -9.33 10.65 -25.29
N ASN A 305 -10.27 10.01 -25.95
CA ASN A 305 -11.14 10.72 -26.88
C ASN A 305 -12.21 11.52 -26.17
N MET A 306 -12.47 12.73 -26.65
CA MET A 306 -13.59 13.55 -26.19
C MET A 306 -14.92 12.92 -26.64
N ASP A 307 -15.92 13.01 -25.77
CA ASP A 307 -17.28 12.57 -26.10
C ASP A 307 -17.96 13.63 -26.97
N PRO A 308 -18.23 13.37 -28.28
CA PRO A 308 -18.79 14.37 -29.18
C PRO A 308 -20.22 14.78 -28.79
N SER A 309 -20.93 13.96 -27.99
CA SER A 309 -22.28 14.31 -27.54
C SER A 309 -22.33 15.48 -26.57
N LEU A 310 -21.18 15.85 -26.02
CA LEU A 310 -20.99 16.99 -25.12
C LEU A 310 -20.39 18.21 -25.82
N PHE A 311 -20.15 18.15 -27.13
CA PHE A 311 -19.65 19.31 -27.86
C PHE A 311 -20.66 20.44 -27.86
N SER A 312 -20.17 21.68 -27.64
CA SER A 312 -20.96 22.89 -27.90
C SER A 312 -21.24 23.03 -29.39
N SER A 313 -22.19 23.87 -29.78
CA SER A 313 -22.47 24.14 -31.18
C SER A 313 -21.25 24.69 -31.95
N GLU A 314 -20.40 25.46 -31.26
CA GLU A 314 -19.14 25.95 -31.80
C GLU A 314 -18.14 24.82 -32.03
N GLN A 315 -17.94 23.97 -31.04
CA GLN A 315 -17.04 22.78 -31.13
C GLN A 315 -17.50 21.82 -32.24
N GLN A 316 -18.80 21.57 -32.35
CA GLN A 316 -19.35 20.76 -33.44
C GLN A 316 -19.09 21.40 -34.80
N SER A 317 -19.32 22.72 -34.95
CA SER A 317 -19.02 23.44 -36.17
C SER A 317 -17.52 23.34 -36.57
N LEU A 318 -16.64 23.52 -35.59
CA LEU A 318 -15.18 23.38 -35.81
C LEU A 318 -14.79 21.95 -36.19
N PHE A 319 -15.41 20.95 -35.57
CA PHE A 319 -15.21 19.53 -35.94
C PHE A 319 -15.61 19.29 -37.41
N ASP A 320 -16.74 19.81 -37.84
CA ASP A 320 -17.24 19.67 -39.23
C ASP A 320 -16.32 20.39 -40.21
N GLN A 321 -15.84 21.60 -39.87
CA GLN A 321 -14.89 22.36 -40.68
C GLN A 321 -13.53 21.65 -40.80
N LEU A 322 -12.98 21.10 -39.70
CA LEU A 322 -11.76 20.28 -39.71
C LEU A 322 -11.92 19.03 -40.60
N ASN A 323 -13.09 18.39 -40.54
CA ASN A 323 -13.41 17.26 -41.39
C ASN A 323 -13.50 17.63 -42.86
N ALA A 324 -14.04 18.83 -43.19
CA ALA A 324 -14.07 19.34 -44.53
C ALA A 324 -12.65 19.65 -45.10
N GLU A 325 -11.80 20.29 -44.29
CA GLU A 325 -10.42 20.59 -44.65
C GLU A 325 -9.58 19.30 -44.85
N LEU A 326 -9.80 18.25 -44.07
CA LEU A 326 -9.18 16.96 -44.26
C LEU A 326 -9.55 16.34 -45.62
N LYS A 327 -10.77 16.53 -46.12
CA LYS A 327 -11.20 16.11 -47.46
C LYS A 327 -10.56 16.91 -48.57
N VAL A 328 -10.23 18.20 -48.33
CA VAL A 328 -9.41 19.01 -49.25
C VAL A 328 -8.00 18.43 -49.34
N TYR A 329 -7.42 18.06 -48.23
CA TYR A 329 -6.12 17.36 -48.18
C TYR A 329 -6.16 16.05 -48.98
N ASN A 330 -7.16 15.18 -48.72
CA ASN A 330 -7.41 13.94 -49.45
C ASN A 330 -8.89 13.55 -49.30
N ALA A 331 -9.61 13.39 -50.41
CA ALA A 331 -11.02 13.07 -50.45
C ALA A 331 -11.41 11.79 -49.66
N ASN A 332 -10.48 10.87 -49.46
CA ASN A 332 -10.70 9.65 -48.67
C ASN A 332 -10.47 9.84 -47.16
N CYS A 333 -9.99 10.99 -46.74
CA CYS A 333 -9.79 11.30 -45.33
C CYS A 333 -11.09 11.77 -44.67
N SER A 334 -11.26 11.43 -43.37
CA SER A 334 -12.31 11.97 -42.52
C SER A 334 -11.87 11.98 -41.07
N LEU A 335 -12.26 13.02 -40.33
CA LEU A 335 -11.99 13.12 -38.90
C LEU A 335 -12.72 12.00 -38.15
N ALA A 336 -12.01 11.29 -37.30
CA ALA A 336 -12.54 10.20 -36.51
C ALA A 336 -12.86 10.60 -35.09
N SER A 337 -11.92 11.29 -34.43
CA SER A 337 -12.08 11.78 -33.04
C SER A 337 -11.11 12.92 -32.74
N ILE A 338 -11.43 13.66 -31.68
CA ILE A 338 -10.54 14.60 -31.01
C ILE A 338 -10.36 14.12 -29.59
N GLY A 339 -9.15 14.14 -29.06
CA GLY A 339 -8.85 13.67 -27.71
C GLY A 339 -7.69 14.43 -27.10
N LEU A 340 -7.42 14.16 -25.83
CA LEU A 340 -6.23 14.62 -25.11
C LEU A 340 -5.22 13.48 -24.96
N GLY A 341 -3.94 13.78 -25.16
CA GLY A 341 -2.84 12.84 -25.05
C GLY A 341 -1.63 13.26 -25.84
N LYS A 342 -0.79 12.30 -26.23
CA LYS A 342 0.40 12.54 -27.04
C LYS A 342 0.13 12.15 -28.48
N SER A 343 0.35 13.09 -29.42
CA SER A 343 0.24 12.80 -30.86
C SER A 343 1.30 11.79 -31.30
N SER A 344 1.06 11.12 -32.43
CA SER A 344 1.99 10.15 -33.00
C SER A 344 2.93 10.80 -34.03
N GLY A 345 4.11 10.18 -34.24
CA GLY A 345 5.02 10.60 -35.30
C GLY A 345 6.12 11.57 -34.89
N SER A 346 6.72 12.23 -35.88
CA SER A 346 7.84 13.15 -35.67
C SER A 346 7.36 14.49 -35.08
N ALA A 347 8.12 15.02 -34.12
CA ALA A 347 7.77 16.21 -33.37
C ALA A 347 6.40 16.10 -32.68
N ALA A 348 6.12 14.93 -32.08
CA ALA A 348 4.90 14.67 -31.33
C ALA A 348 4.72 15.66 -30.19
N VAL A 349 3.51 16.16 -30.02
CA VAL A 349 3.14 17.13 -28.96
C VAL A 349 2.19 16.49 -27.94
N MET A 350 2.21 17.00 -26.71
CA MET A 350 1.19 16.73 -25.68
C MET A 350 0.09 17.78 -25.80
N GLY A 351 -1.16 17.34 -25.87
CA GLY A 351 -2.30 18.25 -25.99
C GLY A 351 -3.46 17.62 -26.74
N LEU A 352 -4.08 18.38 -27.65
CA LEU A 352 -5.15 17.87 -28.50
C LEU A 352 -4.57 16.98 -29.61
N VAL A 353 -5.21 15.85 -29.78
CA VAL A 353 -4.90 14.86 -30.82
C VAL A 353 -6.13 14.68 -31.70
N PHE A 354 -6.00 15.04 -32.95
CA PHE A 354 -7.05 14.90 -33.97
C PHE A 354 -6.75 13.62 -34.76
N THR A 355 -7.49 12.55 -34.45
CA THR A 355 -7.37 11.25 -35.13
C THR A 355 -8.28 11.25 -36.36
N PHE A 356 -7.77 10.83 -37.50
CA PHE A 356 -8.51 10.78 -38.77
C PHE A 356 -8.26 9.50 -39.53
N TYR A 357 -9.27 9.07 -40.29
CA TYR A 357 -9.15 7.97 -41.23
C TYR A 357 -8.42 8.46 -42.48
N THR A 358 -7.55 7.61 -43.04
CA THR A 358 -6.76 7.91 -44.26
C THR A 358 -7.29 7.20 -45.50
N ASN A 359 -8.36 6.40 -45.37
CA ASN A 359 -8.99 5.68 -46.46
C ASN A 359 -10.52 5.67 -46.31
N ALA A 360 -11.23 5.56 -47.43
CA ALA A 360 -12.69 5.55 -47.49
C ALA A 360 -13.33 4.40 -46.69
N ALA A 361 -12.65 3.25 -46.61
CA ALA A 361 -13.11 2.10 -45.80
C ALA A 361 -12.99 2.29 -44.29
N LYS A 362 -12.38 3.39 -43.82
CA LYS A 362 -12.18 3.73 -42.38
C LYS A 362 -11.44 2.64 -41.61
N THR A 363 -10.50 1.97 -42.22
CA THR A 363 -9.70 0.88 -41.62
C THR A 363 -8.29 1.31 -41.21
N LYS A 364 -7.83 2.48 -41.69
CA LYS A 364 -6.51 3.03 -41.40
C LYS A 364 -6.64 4.41 -40.82
N THR A 365 -5.97 4.66 -39.70
CA THR A 365 -5.95 5.95 -39.01
C THR A 365 -4.57 6.59 -39.02
N ASN A 366 -4.54 7.89 -38.92
CA ASN A 366 -3.36 8.69 -38.59
C ASN A 366 -3.80 9.78 -37.60
N SER A 367 -2.87 10.52 -37.03
CA SER A 367 -3.17 11.61 -36.12
C SER A 367 -2.34 12.86 -36.44
N MET A 368 -2.85 14.00 -35.97
CA MET A 368 -2.17 15.28 -35.96
C MET A 368 -2.40 15.92 -34.58
N GLY A 369 -1.44 16.68 -34.07
CA GLY A 369 -1.44 17.19 -32.71
C GLY A 369 -1.25 18.69 -32.62
N LEU A 370 -1.96 19.30 -31.65
CA LEU A 370 -1.80 20.67 -31.17
C LEU A 370 -1.42 20.63 -29.69
N ALA A 371 -0.32 21.27 -29.32
CA ALA A 371 0.07 21.39 -27.92
C ALA A 371 -0.98 22.14 -27.11
N LEU A 372 -1.20 21.68 -25.87
CA LEU A 372 -1.97 22.38 -24.86
C LEU A 372 -1.18 22.46 -23.55
N THR A 373 -1.38 23.52 -22.79
CA THR A 373 -0.90 23.60 -21.42
C THR A 373 -2.00 23.19 -20.46
N LEU A 374 -1.69 22.21 -19.60
CA LEU A 374 -2.55 21.74 -18.52
C LEU A 374 -1.86 22.08 -17.20
N ASN A 375 -2.43 22.99 -16.43
CA ASN A 375 -1.91 23.41 -15.13
C ASN A 375 -2.78 22.83 -14.02
N LYS A 376 -2.17 22.15 -13.07
CA LYS A 376 -2.84 21.77 -11.84
C LYS A 376 -2.92 22.98 -10.92
N LEU A 377 -4.12 23.39 -10.54
CA LEU A 377 -4.36 24.46 -9.58
C LEU A 377 -4.54 23.92 -8.15
N ALA A 378 -5.33 22.86 -8.01
CA ALA A 378 -5.58 22.16 -6.76
C ALA A 378 -5.83 20.67 -7.03
N TYR A 379 -6.04 19.87 -6.00
CA TYR A 379 -6.47 18.48 -6.18
C TYR A 379 -7.83 18.43 -6.89
N GLY A 380 -7.84 17.77 -8.05
CA GLY A 380 -9.05 17.71 -8.88
C GLY A 380 -9.38 18.96 -9.66
N GLN A 381 -8.54 20.00 -9.63
CA GLN A 381 -8.78 21.23 -10.38
C GLN A 381 -7.65 21.49 -11.38
N ILE A 382 -8.00 21.55 -12.66
CA ILE A 382 -7.08 21.69 -13.78
C ILE A 382 -7.48 22.91 -14.63
N GLU A 383 -6.50 23.74 -14.94
CA GLU A 383 -6.63 24.81 -15.93
C GLU A 383 -6.15 24.32 -17.29
N VAL A 384 -6.94 24.55 -18.31
CA VAL A 384 -6.60 24.27 -19.72
C VAL A 384 -6.32 25.60 -20.42
N ILE A 385 -5.17 25.71 -21.05
CA ILE A 385 -4.76 26.89 -21.82
C ILE A 385 -4.37 26.46 -23.22
N SER A 386 -5.02 27.07 -24.21
CA SER A 386 -4.65 26.99 -25.62
C SER A 386 -4.46 28.40 -26.17
N THR A 387 -3.37 28.62 -26.87
CA THR A 387 -3.02 29.89 -27.51
C THR A 387 -2.78 29.69 -29.00
N LYS A 388 -2.81 30.73 -29.77
CA LYS A 388 -2.50 30.71 -31.20
C LYS A 388 -1.01 30.41 -31.49
N ASP A 389 -0.15 30.51 -30.49
CA ASP A 389 1.29 30.27 -30.60
C ASP A 389 1.70 28.84 -30.16
N ASP A 390 0.72 28.02 -29.78
CA ASP A 390 0.98 26.63 -29.37
C ASP A 390 1.55 25.80 -30.53
N ALA A 391 2.52 24.97 -30.21
CA ALA A 391 3.19 24.14 -31.20
C ALA A 391 2.25 23.08 -31.80
N VAL A 392 2.44 22.82 -33.10
CA VAL A 392 1.78 21.73 -33.80
C VAL A 392 2.79 20.68 -34.25
N ASP A 393 2.37 19.42 -34.36
CA ASP A 393 3.24 18.37 -34.85
C ASP A 393 3.50 18.46 -36.36
N ARG A 394 4.46 17.67 -36.83
CA ARG A 394 4.84 17.66 -38.25
C ARG A 394 3.69 17.20 -39.15
N ASN A 395 2.83 16.28 -38.70
CA ASN A 395 1.71 15.81 -39.48
C ASN A 395 0.71 16.93 -39.76
N MET A 396 0.36 17.71 -38.70
CA MET A 396 -0.54 18.86 -38.84
C MET A 396 0.04 19.91 -39.79
N THR A 397 1.33 20.23 -39.66
CA THR A 397 2.03 21.14 -40.57
C THR A 397 1.99 20.63 -42.03
N SER A 398 2.25 19.35 -42.25
CA SER A 398 2.23 18.76 -43.62
C SER A 398 0.84 18.76 -44.25
N ILE A 399 -0.20 18.46 -43.47
CA ILE A 399 -1.59 18.48 -43.95
C ILE A 399 -2.00 19.91 -44.25
N ASN A 400 -1.68 20.87 -43.36
CA ASN A 400 -2.01 22.29 -43.55
C ASN A 400 -1.39 22.88 -44.82
N THR A 401 -0.22 22.43 -45.26
CA THR A 401 0.43 22.87 -46.48
C THR A 401 -0.45 22.66 -47.77
N ARG A 402 -1.35 21.65 -47.70
CA ARG A 402 -2.25 21.30 -48.83
C ARG A 402 -3.69 21.78 -48.59
N ALA A 403 -4.19 21.69 -47.38
CA ALA A 403 -5.57 22.05 -47.01
C ALA A 403 -5.73 23.53 -46.69
N GLY A 404 -4.72 24.17 -46.12
CA GLY A 404 -4.67 25.62 -45.88
C GLY A 404 -5.12 26.06 -44.47
N ASN A 405 -6.20 25.51 -43.90
CA ASN A 405 -6.82 26.02 -42.66
C ASN A 405 -6.79 25.10 -41.47
N ILE A 406 -6.14 23.92 -41.56
CA ILE A 406 -6.12 22.90 -40.48
C ILE A 406 -5.57 23.47 -39.17
N ILE A 407 -4.46 24.22 -39.23
CA ILE A 407 -3.80 24.77 -38.05
C ILE A 407 -4.71 25.81 -37.37
N SER A 408 -5.27 26.73 -38.15
CA SER A 408 -6.15 27.78 -37.60
C SER A 408 -7.42 27.20 -36.97
N LEU A 409 -8.01 26.17 -37.56
CA LEU A 409 -9.20 25.50 -37.01
C LEU A 409 -8.86 24.68 -35.77
N ALA A 410 -7.67 24.02 -35.73
CA ALA A 410 -7.21 23.32 -34.54
C ALA A 410 -7.00 24.27 -33.35
N HIS A 411 -6.37 25.42 -33.58
CA HIS A 411 -6.23 26.47 -32.54
C HIS A 411 -7.59 27.05 -32.11
N ALA A 412 -8.53 27.27 -33.04
CA ALA A 412 -9.88 27.70 -32.71
C ALA A 412 -10.58 26.64 -31.81
N PHE A 413 -10.46 25.36 -32.14
CA PHE A 413 -11.02 24.31 -31.30
C PHE A 413 -10.36 24.31 -29.92
N GLY A 414 -9.03 24.37 -29.84
CA GLY A 414 -8.29 24.45 -28.57
C GLY A 414 -8.76 25.65 -27.72
N ALA A 415 -8.97 26.80 -28.31
CA ALA A 415 -9.43 27.99 -27.62
C ALA A 415 -10.81 27.84 -26.96
N THR A 416 -11.67 26.93 -27.47
CA THR A 416 -12.97 26.63 -26.84
C THR A 416 -12.83 25.86 -25.53
N LEU A 417 -11.65 25.32 -25.23
CA LEU A 417 -11.34 24.56 -24.02
C LEU A 417 -10.63 25.40 -22.95
N ASN A 418 -10.33 26.67 -23.23
CA ASN A 418 -9.69 27.54 -22.25
C ASN A 418 -10.59 27.74 -21.03
N GLY A 419 -10.04 27.47 -19.85
CA GLY A 419 -10.74 27.62 -18.60
C GLY A 419 -10.23 26.78 -17.47
N VAL A 420 -10.87 26.95 -16.32
CA VAL A 420 -10.63 26.14 -15.11
C VAL A 420 -11.74 25.10 -15.00
N TYR A 421 -11.37 23.90 -14.68
CA TYR A 421 -12.27 22.74 -14.60
C TYR A 421 -12.14 22.02 -13.27
N ASP A 422 -13.28 21.68 -12.67
CA ASP A 422 -13.37 20.65 -11.66
C ASP A 422 -13.42 19.28 -12.36
N VAL A 423 -12.39 18.48 -12.14
CA VAL A 423 -12.17 17.24 -12.88
C VAL A 423 -12.53 16.05 -12.00
N THR A 424 -13.30 15.12 -12.54
CA THR A 424 -13.66 13.87 -11.89
C THR A 424 -13.21 12.71 -12.77
N PRO A 425 -12.27 11.86 -12.32
CA PRO A 425 -11.85 10.69 -13.09
C PRO A 425 -12.95 9.63 -13.08
N ASN A 426 -12.95 8.76 -14.08
CA ASN A 426 -13.85 7.60 -14.10
C ASN A 426 -13.43 6.51 -13.10
N SER A 427 -12.18 6.54 -12.65
CA SER A 427 -11.64 5.73 -11.57
C SER A 427 -10.49 6.48 -10.89
N TYR A 428 -10.47 6.51 -9.57
CA TYR A 428 -9.48 7.28 -8.82
C TYR A 428 -8.10 6.63 -8.80
N PHE A 429 -8.01 5.31 -8.88
CA PHE A 429 -6.72 4.59 -8.86
C PHE A 429 -6.31 4.05 -10.24
N VAL A 430 -7.24 3.94 -11.18
CA VAL A 430 -7.00 3.44 -12.54
C VAL A 430 -7.75 4.32 -13.53
N PRO A 431 -7.40 5.62 -13.65
CA PRO A 431 -8.11 6.51 -14.56
C PRO A 431 -7.84 6.12 -16.02
N THR A 432 -8.92 5.96 -16.78
CA THR A 432 -8.92 5.75 -18.23
C THR A 432 -9.75 6.79 -18.96
N GLY A 433 -10.25 7.77 -18.23
CA GLY A 433 -11.04 8.89 -18.71
C GLY A 433 -11.41 9.81 -17.54
N ALA A 434 -11.97 10.98 -17.87
CA ALA A 434 -12.39 11.95 -16.87
C ALA A 434 -13.46 12.89 -17.41
N LEU A 435 -14.27 13.43 -16.51
CA LEU A 435 -15.22 14.52 -16.78
C LEU A 435 -14.60 15.84 -16.31
N PHE A 436 -14.53 16.80 -17.19
CA PHE A 436 -14.08 18.17 -16.97
C PHE A 436 -15.31 19.08 -16.90
N ASN A 437 -15.69 19.51 -15.72
CA ASN A 437 -16.77 20.45 -15.47
C ASN A 437 -16.22 21.86 -15.39
N ALA A 438 -16.62 22.74 -16.30
CA ALA A 438 -16.14 24.11 -16.32
C ALA A 438 -16.55 24.85 -15.03
N VAL A 439 -15.60 25.57 -14.43
CA VAL A 439 -15.83 26.45 -13.30
C VAL A 439 -16.16 27.84 -13.85
N GLY A 440 -17.44 28.26 -13.74
CA GLY A 440 -17.94 29.53 -14.32
C GLY A 440 -18.40 29.38 -15.75
N SER A 441 -17.95 30.28 -16.65
CA SER A 441 -18.29 30.23 -18.09
C SER A 441 -17.29 29.34 -18.82
N GLY A 442 -17.75 28.31 -19.49
CA GLY A 442 -16.91 27.41 -20.29
C GLY A 442 -17.67 26.14 -20.71
N ASN A 443 -17.09 25.37 -21.60
CA ASN A 443 -17.68 24.16 -22.11
C ASN A 443 -17.15 22.95 -21.32
N SER A 444 -18.02 22.26 -20.58
CA SER A 444 -17.68 21.00 -19.98
C SER A 444 -17.45 19.94 -21.06
N PHE A 445 -16.51 19.02 -20.83
CA PHE A 445 -16.23 17.93 -21.77
C PHE A 445 -15.83 16.65 -21.01
N LYS A 446 -15.98 15.53 -21.67
CA LYS A 446 -15.64 14.22 -21.13
C LYS A 446 -14.62 13.52 -22.01
N LEU A 447 -13.66 12.89 -21.38
CA LEU A 447 -12.65 12.02 -21.99
C LEU A 447 -12.96 10.55 -21.68
N ASN A 448 -12.87 9.68 -22.70
CA ASN A 448 -13.12 8.24 -22.59
C ASN A 448 -11.96 7.44 -23.19
#